data_dcc7cb556afe63913362a67e4c8ffdf6
#
_entry.id   dcc7cb556afe63913362a67e4c8ffdf6
#
_cell.length_a   1.000
_cell.length_b   1.000
_cell.length_c   1.000
_cell.angle_alpha   90.00
_cell.angle_beta   90.00
_cell.angle_gamma   90.00
#
_symmetry.space_group_name_H-M   'P 1'
#
loop_
_entity.id
_entity.type
_entity.pdbx_description
1 polymer ?
#
loop_
_entity_poly.entity_id
_entity_poly.type
_entity_poly.pdbx_seq_one_letter_code
_entity_poly.pdbx_strand_id
1 'polypeptide(L)'
;MRYTSFLTFLSLFSIAFAVDPRYCQSKTTLDGKDFTLEEIDTPHLPALAKYFGSKGKITSVTAVLQSANRDLIKRSPPLSNGDGPPAESWAWNSGDDKTTEWIPQGITSSADAFGKGTWNDHEVWIVSWYRKGESVRVSFIDRKTNKYRHVMLVYPTADDDFESISIHAGGIAWYGNVLYVVDTNKGIRAFDLDNIWEVDIAAGVGKTKDGKGYSADEYRYVLPQMRHYNWIAGDASPFRFSWISLDRSDSPDTLMVGEFVRDGETFEDPNKTPVPIRYVKYNLDADTRRLQTNDGIATASWAYCVNIPNVQGAVSYDSKFYISRSTGRAPKKGDLFIWEEGKTATEHTGWFSAGNEDMSYNLVRKEYYTVTEYDQDRHILAYKV
;
A
#
# COMPACT_ATOMS: atom_id res chain seq x y z
N MET A 1 29.10 -56.14 33.84
CA MET A 1 28.08 -55.78 32.81
C MET A 1 28.02 -54.28 32.72
N ARG A 2 28.56 -53.71 31.65
CA ARG A 2 28.51 -52.24 31.41
C ARG A 2 27.45 -52.02 30.33
N TYR A 3 26.38 -51.31 30.64
CA TYR A 3 25.38 -50.84 29.68
C TYR A 3 25.86 -49.55 29.06
N THR A 4 26.10 -49.59 27.75
CA THR A 4 26.38 -48.43 26.93
C THR A 4 25.04 -47.93 26.35
N SER A 5 24.55 -46.75 26.81
CA SER A 5 23.37 -46.09 26.21
C SER A 5 23.80 -45.37 24.96
N PHE A 6 23.25 -45.80 23.83
CA PHE A 6 23.27 -45.04 22.56
C PHE A 6 22.19 -43.99 22.62
N LEU A 7 22.58 -42.71 22.68
CA LEU A 7 21.72 -41.57 22.41
C LEU A 7 21.64 -41.38 20.88
N THR A 8 20.50 -41.72 20.33
CA THR A 8 20.16 -41.38 18.93
C THR A 8 19.75 -39.94 18.87
N PHE A 9 20.60 -39.09 18.29
CA PHE A 9 20.21 -37.72 17.92
C PHE A 9 19.26 -37.80 16.70
N LEU A 10 17.97 -37.54 16.92
CA LEU A 10 17.04 -37.25 15.83
C LEU A 10 17.33 -35.82 15.39
N SER A 11 18.02 -35.62 14.29
CA SER A 11 18.09 -34.36 13.59
C SER A 11 16.72 -34.09 12.96
N LEU A 12 15.97 -33.16 13.53
CA LEU A 12 14.81 -32.56 12.87
C LEU A 12 15.31 -31.78 11.65
N PHE A 13 15.26 -32.40 10.50
CA PHE A 13 15.35 -31.69 9.24
C PHE A 13 14.05 -30.84 9.10
N SER A 14 14.17 -29.55 9.28
CA SER A 14 13.17 -28.61 8.80
C SER A 14 13.09 -28.77 7.29
N ILE A 15 12.03 -29.41 6.81
CA ILE A 15 11.71 -29.46 5.39
C ILE A 15 11.28 -28.03 5.05
N ALA A 16 12.21 -27.23 4.53
CA ALA A 16 11.86 -26.03 3.80
C ALA A 16 10.97 -26.51 2.64
N PHE A 17 9.68 -26.21 2.70
CA PHE A 17 8.80 -26.42 1.57
C PHE A 17 9.35 -25.56 0.45
N ALA A 18 10.01 -26.19 -0.51
CA ALA A 18 10.38 -25.55 -1.75
C ALA A 18 9.07 -25.00 -2.34
N VAL A 19 9.04 -23.69 -2.55
CA VAL A 19 7.94 -23.04 -3.25
C VAL A 19 7.72 -23.80 -4.56
N ASP A 20 6.47 -24.14 -4.83
CA ASP A 20 6.10 -25.00 -5.97
C ASP A 20 6.60 -24.39 -7.29
N PRO A 21 7.55 -25.03 -7.98
CA PRO A 21 8.16 -24.50 -9.20
C PRO A 21 7.18 -24.39 -10.38
N ARG A 22 5.91 -24.79 -10.21
CA ARG A 22 4.90 -24.75 -11.28
C ARG A 22 4.68 -23.34 -11.84
N TYR A 23 4.96 -22.29 -11.05
CA TYR A 23 4.66 -20.92 -11.42
C TYR A 23 5.86 -20.11 -11.93
N CYS A 24 7.07 -20.48 -11.59
CA CYS A 24 8.29 -19.79 -12.04
C CYS A 24 9.12 -20.62 -13.01
N GLN A 25 8.51 -21.30 -13.92
CA GLN A 25 9.15 -22.22 -14.87
C GLN A 25 10.65 -21.99 -15.02
N SER A 26 11.61 -22.00 -15.22
CA SER A 26 13.04 -21.81 -15.32
C SER A 26 13.54 -20.36 -15.36
N LYS A 27 12.66 -19.36 -15.42
CA LYS A 27 13.03 -17.94 -15.44
C LYS A 27 12.44 -17.23 -14.23
N THR A 28 13.31 -16.82 -13.33
CA THR A 28 12.96 -15.97 -12.20
C THR A 28 12.89 -14.51 -12.62
N THR A 29 13.80 -14.04 -13.49
CA THR A 29 13.78 -12.71 -14.10
C THR A 29 12.83 -12.70 -15.29
N LEU A 30 11.96 -11.69 -15.37
CA LEU A 30 10.98 -11.49 -16.43
C LEU A 30 11.37 -10.26 -17.28
N ASP A 31 10.84 -10.16 -18.50
CA ASP A 31 11.06 -8.99 -19.35
C ASP A 31 10.16 -7.84 -18.87
N GLY A 32 10.76 -6.71 -18.48
CA GLY A 32 10.02 -5.53 -18.04
C GLY A 32 9.08 -4.96 -19.11
N LYS A 33 9.33 -5.25 -20.40
CA LYS A 33 8.47 -4.81 -21.52
C LYS A 33 7.07 -5.44 -21.49
N ASP A 34 6.90 -6.54 -20.79
CA ASP A 34 5.61 -7.18 -20.58
C ASP A 34 4.77 -6.45 -19.50
N PHE A 35 5.38 -5.45 -18.83
CA PHE A 35 4.76 -4.70 -17.74
C PHE A 35 4.77 -3.21 -18.05
N THR A 36 3.78 -2.76 -18.81
CA THR A 36 3.68 -1.38 -19.29
C THR A 36 2.42 -0.69 -18.78
N LEU A 37 2.59 0.59 -18.45
CA LEU A 37 1.54 1.47 -17.96
C LEU A 37 1.47 2.72 -18.83
N GLU A 38 0.27 3.12 -19.27
CA GLU A 38 0.03 4.38 -19.96
C GLU A 38 -0.29 5.48 -18.95
N GLU A 39 0.44 6.60 -19.02
CA GLU A 39 0.20 7.79 -18.20
C GLU A 39 -0.98 8.59 -18.79
N ILE A 40 -2.03 8.77 -17.98
CA ILE A 40 -3.25 9.49 -18.35
C ILE A 40 -3.54 10.54 -17.30
N ASP A 41 -3.47 11.82 -17.65
CA ASP A 41 -3.86 12.92 -16.77
C ASP A 41 -5.37 12.97 -16.59
N THR A 42 -5.85 13.39 -15.41
CA THR A 42 -7.27 13.59 -15.14
C THR A 42 -7.76 14.90 -15.81
N PRO A 43 -8.60 14.85 -16.85
CA PRO A 43 -8.84 15.99 -17.72
C PRO A 43 -9.55 17.17 -17.01
N HIS A 44 -10.45 16.89 -16.08
CA HIS A 44 -11.26 17.91 -15.39
C HIS A 44 -10.63 18.49 -14.14
N LEU A 45 -9.49 17.94 -13.67
CA LEU A 45 -8.80 18.43 -12.48
C LEU A 45 -8.43 19.92 -12.55
N PRO A 46 -7.88 20.47 -13.67
CA PRO A 46 -7.47 21.87 -13.72
C PRO A 46 -8.62 22.86 -13.47
N ALA A 47 -9.81 22.58 -13.98
CA ALA A 47 -10.99 23.44 -13.81
C ALA A 47 -11.45 23.46 -12.35
N LEU A 48 -11.58 22.29 -11.72
CA LEU A 48 -11.94 22.18 -10.31
C LEU A 48 -10.86 22.76 -9.38
N ALA A 49 -9.57 22.51 -9.64
CA ALA A 49 -8.49 23.10 -8.85
C ALA A 49 -8.52 24.64 -8.91
N LYS A 50 -8.78 25.22 -10.09
CA LYS A 50 -8.98 26.67 -10.25
C LYS A 50 -10.18 27.17 -9.44
N TYR A 51 -11.30 26.44 -9.46
CA TYR A 51 -12.48 26.80 -8.66
C TYR A 51 -12.15 26.81 -7.17
N PHE A 52 -11.63 25.70 -6.60
CA PHE A 52 -11.30 25.59 -5.18
C PHE A 52 -10.23 26.61 -4.77
N GLY A 53 -9.22 26.84 -5.61
CA GLY A 53 -8.20 27.87 -5.39
C GLY A 53 -8.79 29.27 -5.33
N SER A 54 -9.72 29.63 -6.23
CA SER A 54 -10.40 30.94 -6.24
C SER A 54 -11.26 31.18 -5.01
N LYS A 55 -11.68 30.13 -4.33
CA LYS A 55 -12.48 30.18 -3.08
C LYS A 55 -11.63 30.06 -1.82
N GLY A 56 -10.28 29.94 -1.94
CA GLY A 56 -9.41 29.70 -0.79
C GLY A 56 -9.68 28.37 -0.09
N LYS A 57 -10.12 27.36 -0.85
CA LYS A 57 -10.51 26.04 -0.36
C LYS A 57 -9.46 24.96 -0.63
N ILE A 58 -8.29 25.31 -1.18
CA ILE A 58 -7.13 24.42 -1.24
C ILE A 58 -6.40 24.51 0.09
N THR A 59 -6.08 23.35 0.66
CA THR A 59 -5.41 23.22 1.95
C THR A 59 -4.18 22.31 1.86
N SER A 60 -3.44 22.18 2.94
CA SER A 60 -2.19 21.40 3.01
C SER A 60 -2.31 20.19 3.93
N VAL A 61 -1.39 19.24 3.77
CA VAL A 61 -1.22 18.11 4.70
C VAL A 61 -1.10 18.60 6.15
N THR A 62 -0.30 19.67 6.40
CA THR A 62 -0.15 20.25 7.74
C THR A 62 -1.49 20.73 8.31
N ALA A 63 -2.32 21.42 7.52
CA ALA A 63 -3.63 21.86 7.97
C ALA A 63 -4.59 20.69 8.23
N VAL A 64 -4.53 19.63 7.43
CA VAL A 64 -5.29 18.40 7.68
C VAL A 64 -4.88 17.78 9.02
N LEU A 65 -3.57 17.66 9.31
CA LEU A 65 -3.06 17.14 10.59
C LEU A 65 -3.50 18.00 11.77
N GLN A 66 -3.41 19.33 11.65
CA GLN A 66 -3.84 20.27 12.70
C GLN A 66 -5.35 20.18 12.98
N SER A 67 -6.15 19.80 11.99
CA SER A 67 -7.60 19.61 12.12
C SER A 67 -8.00 18.21 12.57
N ALA A 68 -7.05 17.36 12.98
CA ALA A 68 -7.29 16.00 13.42
C ALA A 68 -8.39 15.92 14.50
N ASN A 69 -9.28 14.94 14.37
CA ASN A 69 -10.48 14.83 15.21
C ASN A 69 -10.66 13.43 15.78
N ARG A 70 -9.65 12.57 15.65
CA ARG A 70 -9.61 11.20 16.18
C ARG A 70 -8.24 10.94 16.77
N ASP A 71 -8.18 10.03 17.74
CA ASP A 71 -6.95 9.64 18.43
C ASP A 71 -6.64 8.17 18.18
N LEU A 72 -5.37 7.84 17.93
CA LEU A 72 -4.86 6.49 18.06
C LEU A 72 -4.69 6.14 19.54
N ILE A 73 -4.88 4.87 19.86
CA ILE A 73 -4.78 4.35 21.22
C ILE A 73 -3.60 3.38 21.29
N LYS A 74 -2.66 3.61 22.18
CA LYS A 74 -1.57 2.67 22.39
C LYS A 74 -2.13 1.35 22.93
N ARG A 75 -2.03 0.29 22.13
CA ARG A 75 -2.55 -1.04 22.46
C ARG A 75 -1.64 -2.11 21.86
N SER A 76 -1.31 -3.13 22.65
CA SER A 76 -0.60 -4.29 22.11
C SER A 76 -1.50 -5.03 21.13
N PRO A 77 -0.97 -5.51 20.00
CA PRO A 77 -1.75 -6.28 19.06
C PRO A 77 -2.09 -7.66 19.67
N PRO A 78 -3.23 -8.24 19.34
CA PRO A 78 -3.51 -9.61 19.70
C PRO A 78 -2.48 -10.51 19.01
N LEU A 79 -2.01 -11.55 19.68
CA LEU A 79 -1.08 -12.55 19.13
C LEU A 79 0.34 -12.03 18.81
N SER A 80 0.87 -11.08 19.57
CA SER A 80 2.24 -10.56 19.42
C SER A 80 3.35 -11.50 19.94
N ASN A 81 3.14 -12.79 20.00
CA ASN A 81 4.05 -13.76 20.64
C ASN A 81 4.99 -14.48 19.65
N GLY A 82 5.33 -13.87 18.54
CA GLY A 82 6.34 -14.37 17.61
C GLY A 82 7.75 -13.90 17.99
N ASP A 83 8.75 -14.34 17.23
CA ASP A 83 10.15 -13.93 17.39
C ASP A 83 10.40 -12.46 17.01
N GLY A 84 9.37 -11.74 16.54
CA GLY A 84 9.41 -10.33 16.16
C GLY A 84 8.25 -9.52 16.73
N PRO A 85 8.23 -9.18 18.04
CA PRO A 85 7.22 -8.25 18.54
C PRO A 85 7.39 -6.88 17.89
N PRO A 86 6.28 -6.16 17.59
CA PRO A 86 6.39 -4.80 17.07
C PRO A 86 7.03 -3.88 18.11
N ALA A 87 7.89 -2.98 17.66
CA ALA A 87 8.48 -1.94 18.49
C ALA A 87 7.42 -0.91 18.95
N GLU A 88 6.43 -0.66 18.08
CA GLU A 88 5.27 0.18 18.39
C GLU A 88 3.99 -0.46 17.84
N SER A 89 2.89 -0.30 18.59
CA SER A 89 1.56 -0.74 18.20
C SER A 89 0.50 0.27 18.61
N TRP A 90 -0.31 0.70 17.66
CA TRP A 90 -1.34 1.69 17.82
C TRP A 90 -2.67 1.18 17.25
N ALA A 91 -3.70 1.11 18.08
CA ALA A 91 -5.06 0.82 17.65
C ALA A 91 -5.78 2.09 17.20
N TRP A 92 -6.76 1.94 16.33
CA TRP A 92 -7.60 3.03 15.87
C TRP A 92 -8.62 3.45 16.94
N ASN A 93 -9.19 4.65 16.79
CA ASN A 93 -10.37 5.06 17.54
C ASN A 93 -11.46 3.99 17.45
N SER A 94 -12.26 3.82 18.50
CA SER A 94 -13.21 2.72 18.61
C SER A 94 -14.22 2.64 17.45
N GLY A 95 -14.58 3.77 16.83
CA GLY A 95 -15.45 3.80 15.66
C GLY A 95 -14.78 3.18 14.44
N ASP A 96 -13.51 3.52 14.19
CA ASP A 96 -12.73 3.01 13.07
C ASP A 96 -12.20 1.58 13.31
N ASP A 97 -11.95 1.22 14.57
CA ASP A 97 -11.53 -0.15 14.94
C ASP A 97 -12.68 -1.17 14.77
N LYS A 98 -13.92 -0.76 15.03
CA LYS A 98 -15.09 -1.65 15.07
C LYS A 98 -15.97 -1.62 13.82
N THR A 99 -15.80 -0.63 12.94
CA THR A 99 -16.63 -0.54 11.74
C THR A 99 -16.46 -1.78 10.85
N THR A 100 -17.55 -2.29 10.31
CA THR A 100 -17.56 -3.37 9.32
C THR A 100 -17.61 -2.86 7.87
N GLU A 101 -17.80 -1.54 7.70
CA GLU A 101 -17.93 -0.91 6.39
C GLU A 101 -16.57 -0.51 5.82
N TRP A 102 -15.71 0.09 6.64
CA TRP A 102 -14.40 0.58 6.24
C TRP A 102 -13.30 -0.39 6.66
N ILE A 103 -12.44 -0.77 5.74
CA ILE A 103 -11.36 -1.74 5.95
C ILE A 103 -10.02 -1.07 5.61
N PRO A 104 -9.06 -0.96 6.56
CA PRO A 104 -7.73 -0.43 6.29
C PRO A 104 -6.91 -1.41 5.46
N GLN A 105 -6.05 -0.88 4.58
CA GLN A 105 -5.28 -1.68 3.63
C GLN A 105 -3.82 -1.20 3.51
N GLY A 106 -3.58 -0.12 2.75
CA GLY A 106 -2.25 0.38 2.46
C GLY A 106 -1.69 1.29 3.54
N ILE A 107 -0.36 1.32 3.68
CA ILE A 107 0.36 2.23 4.56
C ILE A 107 1.59 2.81 3.90
N THR A 108 1.82 4.11 4.11
CA THR A 108 3.07 4.79 3.75
C THR A 108 3.44 5.81 4.83
N SER A 109 4.61 6.40 4.75
CA SER A 109 5.08 7.37 5.74
C SER A 109 5.76 8.59 5.12
N SER A 110 5.91 9.66 5.92
CA SER A 110 6.67 10.84 5.52
C SER A 110 8.15 10.57 5.20
N ALA A 111 8.70 9.43 5.62
CA ALA A 111 10.04 9.00 5.24
C ALA A 111 10.13 8.66 3.75
N ASP A 112 9.03 8.14 3.18
CA ASP A 112 8.93 7.86 1.76
C ASP A 112 8.87 9.16 0.94
N ALA A 113 8.26 10.23 1.47
CA ALA A 113 8.05 11.47 0.74
C ALA A 113 9.36 12.10 0.24
N PHE A 114 10.32 12.35 1.14
CA PHE A 114 11.59 13.02 0.83
C PHE A 114 12.84 12.30 1.36
N GLY A 115 12.72 11.13 1.91
CA GLY A 115 13.86 10.36 2.45
C GLY A 115 14.46 10.93 3.75
N LYS A 116 13.93 12.01 4.31
CA LYS A 116 14.42 12.66 5.55
C LYS A 116 13.56 12.38 6.79
N GLY A 117 12.55 11.54 6.66
CA GLY A 117 11.73 11.10 7.78
C GLY A 117 10.50 11.96 8.07
N THR A 118 10.49 13.21 7.65
CA THR A 118 9.44 14.17 8.01
C THR A 118 8.86 14.91 6.81
N TRP A 119 7.61 15.33 6.94
CA TRP A 119 6.93 16.30 6.09
C TRP A 119 6.70 17.57 6.91
N ASN A 120 7.37 18.67 6.54
CA ASN A 120 7.29 19.96 7.29
C ASN A 120 7.37 19.76 8.82
N ASP A 121 8.40 19.04 9.28
CA ASP A 121 8.67 18.71 10.69
C ASP A 121 7.64 17.78 11.37
N HIS A 122 6.69 17.22 10.62
CA HIS A 122 5.78 16.18 11.09
C HIS A 122 6.26 14.79 10.64
N GLU A 123 6.35 13.84 11.56
CA GLU A 123 6.39 12.41 11.23
C GLU A 123 4.95 11.96 10.98
N VAL A 124 4.67 11.54 9.74
CA VAL A 124 3.31 11.22 9.30
C VAL A 124 3.21 9.80 8.81
N TRP A 125 2.15 9.09 9.19
CA TRP A 125 1.66 7.93 8.47
C TRP A 125 0.45 8.33 7.62
N ILE A 126 0.31 7.71 6.45
CA ILE A 126 -0.92 7.73 5.66
C ILE A 126 -1.39 6.28 5.55
N VAL A 127 -2.68 6.03 5.80
CA VAL A 127 -3.30 4.70 5.70
C VAL A 127 -4.52 4.79 4.80
N SER A 128 -4.61 3.93 3.78
CA SER A 128 -5.79 3.81 2.93
C SER A 128 -6.84 2.90 3.56
N TRP A 129 -8.10 3.19 3.23
CA TRP A 129 -9.27 2.42 3.62
C TRP A 129 -10.22 2.33 2.44
N TYR A 130 -10.80 1.18 2.22
CA TYR A 130 -11.88 1.05 1.25
C TYR A 130 -13.21 0.70 1.93
N ARG A 131 -14.31 1.15 1.31
CA ARG A 131 -15.67 0.70 1.54
C ARG A 131 -16.11 -0.04 0.29
N LYS A 132 -16.38 -1.33 0.42
CA LYS A 132 -16.55 -2.24 -0.72
C LYS A 132 -17.60 -1.75 -1.71
N GLY A 133 -17.15 -1.55 -2.97
CA GLY A 133 -18.00 -1.13 -4.07
C GLY A 133 -18.45 0.33 -4.03
N GLU A 134 -17.92 1.15 -3.11
CA GLU A 134 -18.41 2.52 -2.91
C GLU A 134 -17.33 3.58 -2.95
N SER A 135 -16.36 3.56 -2.04
CA SER A 135 -15.43 4.67 -1.89
C SER A 135 -14.10 4.29 -1.22
N VAL A 136 -13.12 5.18 -1.33
CA VAL A 136 -11.82 5.10 -0.67
C VAL A 136 -11.57 6.39 0.10
N ARG A 137 -11.01 6.24 1.31
CA ARG A 137 -10.47 7.34 2.11
C ARG A 137 -9.04 7.06 2.52
N VAL A 138 -8.29 8.10 2.87
CA VAL A 138 -6.99 7.98 3.52
C VAL A 138 -7.01 8.68 4.87
N SER A 139 -6.28 8.11 5.84
CA SER A 139 -6.07 8.74 7.15
C SER A 139 -4.70 9.38 7.17
N PHE A 140 -4.62 10.67 7.47
CA PHE A 140 -3.37 11.36 7.79
C PHE A 140 -3.16 11.33 9.31
N ILE A 141 -2.09 10.73 9.77
CA ILE A 141 -1.78 10.51 11.19
C ILE A 141 -0.50 11.25 11.56
N ASP A 142 -0.56 12.16 12.51
CA ASP A 142 0.61 12.77 13.13
C ASP A 142 1.13 11.85 14.24
N ARG A 143 2.32 11.28 14.05
CA ARG A 143 2.93 10.35 15.01
C ARG A 143 3.33 11.00 16.33
N LYS A 144 3.54 12.31 16.35
CA LYS A 144 3.90 13.04 17.58
C LYS A 144 2.69 13.21 18.50
N THR A 145 1.53 13.49 17.93
CA THR A 145 0.29 13.72 18.69
C THR A 145 -0.59 12.49 18.76
N ASN A 146 -0.34 11.47 17.92
CA ASN A 146 -1.16 10.26 17.73
C ASN A 146 -2.60 10.58 17.32
N LYS A 147 -2.79 11.71 16.65
CA LYS A 147 -4.09 12.15 16.13
C LYS A 147 -4.16 11.99 14.64
N TYR A 148 -5.38 11.78 14.11
CA TYR A 148 -5.58 11.60 12.68
C TYR A 148 -6.86 12.23 12.16
N ARG A 149 -6.86 12.44 10.83
CA ARG A 149 -7.99 12.94 10.06
C ARG A 149 -8.18 12.11 8.81
N HIS A 150 -9.42 11.78 8.48
CA HIS A 150 -9.75 11.16 7.19
C HIS A 150 -9.95 12.21 6.09
N VAL A 151 -9.52 11.84 4.88
CA VAL A 151 -9.67 12.57 3.63
C VAL A 151 -10.21 11.60 2.59
N MET A 152 -11.29 11.92 1.89
CA MET A 152 -11.87 11.05 0.86
C MET A 152 -11.11 11.22 -0.46
N LEU A 153 -10.83 10.12 -1.16
CA LEU A 153 -10.29 10.14 -2.51
C LEU A 153 -11.43 10.30 -3.51
N VAL A 154 -11.27 11.24 -4.45
CA VAL A 154 -12.31 11.55 -5.44
C VAL A 154 -11.75 11.63 -6.86
N TYR A 155 -12.61 11.40 -7.85
CA TYR A 155 -12.30 11.50 -9.27
C TYR A 155 -13.09 12.65 -9.91
N PRO A 156 -12.43 13.68 -10.46
CA PRO A 156 -13.05 14.72 -11.26
C PRO A 156 -13.74 14.15 -12.51
N THR A 157 -15.06 14.22 -12.58
CA THR A 157 -15.88 13.68 -13.68
C THR A 157 -16.31 14.74 -14.69
N ALA A 158 -16.34 16.01 -14.25
CA ALA A 158 -16.65 17.17 -15.06
C ALA A 158 -15.85 18.40 -14.59
N ASP A 159 -15.86 19.47 -15.36
CA ASP A 159 -15.19 20.74 -14.99
C ASP A 159 -15.74 21.36 -13.69
N ASP A 160 -16.90 20.91 -13.25
CA ASP A 160 -17.62 21.42 -12.08
C ASP A 160 -18.20 20.31 -11.19
N ASP A 161 -17.71 19.06 -11.31
CA ASP A 161 -18.16 17.96 -10.44
C ASP A 161 -17.09 16.86 -10.28
N PHE A 162 -17.24 16.06 -9.22
CA PHE A 162 -16.43 14.88 -8.94
C PHE A 162 -17.28 13.79 -8.27
N GLU A 163 -16.77 12.56 -8.32
CA GLU A 163 -17.40 11.40 -7.68
C GLU A 163 -16.41 10.64 -6.77
N SER A 164 -16.91 9.70 -5.98
CA SER A 164 -16.08 8.80 -5.19
C SER A 164 -15.32 7.82 -6.09
N ILE A 165 -14.14 7.39 -5.62
CA ILE A 165 -13.35 6.33 -6.26
C ILE A 165 -13.69 5.00 -5.60
N SER A 166 -14.11 4.01 -6.40
CA SER A 166 -14.43 2.66 -5.93
C SER A 166 -13.34 1.69 -6.39
N ILE A 167 -12.33 1.50 -5.56
CA ILE A 167 -11.23 0.54 -5.72
C ILE A 167 -10.90 -0.13 -4.39
N HIS A 168 -10.08 -1.18 -4.41
CA HIS A 168 -9.63 -1.86 -3.19
C HIS A 168 -8.59 -1.04 -2.41
N ALA A 169 -7.73 -0.30 -3.11
CA ALA A 169 -6.64 0.51 -2.54
C ALA A 169 -5.71 -0.32 -1.61
N GLY A 170 -5.34 -1.51 -2.05
CA GLY A 170 -4.59 -2.51 -1.27
C GLY A 170 -3.19 -2.06 -0.85
N GLY A 171 -2.59 -1.10 -1.56
CA GLY A 171 -1.31 -0.51 -1.20
C GLY A 171 -1.21 0.95 -1.60
N ILE A 172 -0.37 1.70 -0.87
CA ILE A 172 -0.08 3.12 -1.11
C ILE A 172 1.40 3.45 -0.92
N ALA A 173 1.93 4.39 -1.71
CA ALA A 173 3.28 4.90 -1.57
C ALA A 173 3.31 6.42 -1.71
N TRP A 174 4.12 7.10 -0.90
CA TRP A 174 4.24 8.55 -0.88
C TRP A 174 5.60 9.00 -1.43
N TYR A 175 5.62 9.71 -2.57
CA TYR A 175 6.84 10.21 -3.17
C TYR A 175 6.75 11.71 -3.48
N GLY A 176 7.57 12.53 -2.81
CA GLY A 176 7.46 13.99 -2.86
C GLY A 176 6.10 14.45 -2.38
N ASN A 177 5.38 15.18 -3.24
CA ASN A 177 4.00 15.60 -3.01
C ASN A 177 2.96 14.65 -3.63
N VAL A 178 3.36 13.49 -4.15
CA VAL A 178 2.45 12.55 -4.82
C VAL A 178 2.18 11.33 -3.94
N LEU A 179 0.91 11.01 -3.75
CA LEU A 179 0.44 9.76 -3.18
C LEU A 179 0.01 8.82 -4.31
N TYR A 180 0.67 7.68 -4.40
CA TYR A 180 0.32 6.59 -5.31
C TYR A 180 -0.58 5.59 -4.61
N VAL A 181 -1.60 5.11 -5.29
CA VAL A 181 -2.59 4.14 -4.79
C VAL A 181 -2.82 3.08 -5.85
N VAL A 182 -2.69 1.81 -5.51
CA VAL A 182 -2.95 0.73 -6.47
C VAL A 182 -4.44 0.57 -6.76
N ASP A 183 -4.75 0.34 -8.04
CA ASP A 183 -6.07 -0.08 -8.53
C ASP A 183 -5.92 -1.50 -9.09
N THR A 184 -6.44 -2.49 -8.37
CA THR A 184 -6.14 -3.91 -8.52
C THR A 184 -6.11 -4.40 -9.97
N ASN A 185 -7.01 -3.90 -10.82
CA ASN A 185 -7.14 -4.39 -12.20
C ASN A 185 -6.72 -3.35 -13.26
N LYS A 186 -6.41 -2.13 -12.84
CA LYS A 186 -6.21 -1.02 -13.78
C LYS A 186 -4.85 -0.35 -13.68
N GLY A 187 -4.04 -0.66 -12.66
CA GLY A 187 -2.72 -0.06 -12.52
C GLY A 187 -2.56 0.80 -11.28
N ILE A 188 -2.10 2.05 -11.41
CA ILE A 188 -1.73 2.92 -10.30
C ILE A 188 -2.38 4.29 -10.47
N ARG A 189 -3.10 4.76 -9.45
CA ARG A 189 -3.65 6.13 -9.38
C ARG A 189 -2.70 7.03 -8.63
N ALA A 190 -2.59 8.28 -9.06
CA ALA A 190 -1.74 9.28 -8.42
C ALA A 190 -2.56 10.50 -7.98
N PHE A 191 -2.24 11.01 -6.80
CA PHE A 191 -2.92 12.12 -6.14
C PHE A 191 -1.90 13.16 -5.69
N ASP A 192 -2.20 14.45 -5.93
CA ASP A 192 -1.32 15.56 -5.56
C ASP A 192 -1.70 16.09 -4.15
N LEU A 193 -0.80 15.91 -3.19
CA LEU A 193 -1.00 16.33 -1.80
C LEU A 193 -0.94 17.86 -1.59
N ASP A 194 -0.51 18.60 -2.60
CA ASP A 194 -0.60 20.07 -2.62
C ASP A 194 -2.01 20.55 -3.07
N ASN A 195 -2.87 19.62 -3.46
CA ASN A 195 -4.18 19.90 -4.03
C ASN A 195 -5.32 19.23 -3.21
N ILE A 196 -5.26 19.31 -1.89
CA ILE A 196 -6.33 18.84 -1.00
C ILE A 196 -7.42 19.93 -0.94
N TRP A 197 -8.69 19.56 -1.15
CA TRP A 197 -9.80 20.52 -1.13
C TRP A 197 -10.63 20.41 0.14
N GLU A 198 -11.03 21.58 0.68
CA GLU A 198 -12.01 21.66 1.76
C GLU A 198 -13.43 21.74 1.16
N VAL A 199 -14.31 20.84 1.61
CA VAL A 199 -15.71 20.74 1.17
C VAL A 199 -16.67 20.86 2.35
N ASP A 200 -17.95 20.99 2.07
CA ASP A 200 -18.99 21.08 3.07
C ASP A 200 -19.23 19.72 3.75
N ILE A 201 -19.45 19.75 5.05
CA ILE A 201 -19.76 18.54 5.83
C ILE A 201 -21.23 18.20 5.63
N ALA A 202 -21.53 17.46 4.59
CA ALA A 202 -22.87 17.04 4.22
C ALA A 202 -22.84 15.66 3.53
N ALA A 203 -23.99 15.00 3.48
CA ALA A 203 -24.16 13.75 2.78
C ALA A 203 -24.02 13.90 1.25
N GLY A 204 -23.58 12.83 0.59
CA GLY A 204 -23.35 12.78 -0.85
C GLY A 204 -21.94 13.19 -1.23
N VAL A 205 -21.53 12.86 -2.46
CA VAL A 205 -20.21 13.14 -3.01
C VAL A 205 -20.37 13.95 -4.30
N GLY A 206 -19.57 15.02 -4.45
CA GLY A 206 -19.63 15.91 -5.60
C GLY A 206 -20.41 17.20 -5.30
N LYS A 207 -20.94 17.79 -6.36
CA LYS A 207 -21.70 19.03 -6.29
C LYS A 207 -22.97 18.88 -5.46
N THR A 208 -23.23 19.78 -4.54
CA THR A 208 -24.45 19.75 -3.71
C THR A 208 -25.71 19.95 -4.55
N LYS A 209 -26.86 19.40 -4.11
CA LYS A 209 -28.12 19.46 -4.86
C LYS A 209 -28.61 20.87 -5.16
N ASP A 210 -28.25 21.85 -4.32
CA ASP A 210 -28.56 23.27 -4.54
C ASP A 210 -27.55 23.98 -5.47
N GLY A 211 -26.51 23.23 -5.91
CA GLY A 211 -25.47 23.71 -6.82
C GLY A 211 -24.51 24.76 -6.23
N LYS A 212 -24.55 25.02 -4.90
CA LYS A 212 -23.80 26.11 -4.27
C LYS A 212 -22.47 25.68 -3.67
N GLY A 213 -22.27 24.39 -3.46
CA GLY A 213 -21.07 23.86 -2.82
C GLY A 213 -20.75 22.43 -3.28
N TYR A 214 -19.86 21.81 -2.55
CA TYR A 214 -19.45 20.40 -2.75
C TYR A 214 -19.44 19.69 -1.41
N SER A 215 -19.76 18.42 -1.42
CA SER A 215 -19.73 17.54 -0.25
C SER A 215 -19.01 16.23 -0.55
N ALA A 216 -18.66 15.51 0.48
CA ALA A 216 -17.98 14.22 0.37
C ALA A 216 -18.38 13.28 1.52
N ASP A 217 -19.66 12.92 1.61
CA ASP A 217 -20.20 11.96 2.55
C ASP A 217 -19.77 12.25 4.00
N GLU A 218 -19.99 13.52 4.44
CA GLU A 218 -19.62 14.08 5.74
C GLU A 218 -18.11 14.26 6.02
N TYR A 219 -17.24 13.96 5.05
CA TYR A 219 -15.81 14.32 5.14
C TYR A 219 -15.60 15.80 4.84
N ARG A 220 -14.72 16.43 5.61
CA ARG A 220 -14.34 17.84 5.42
C ARG A 220 -13.39 18.05 4.25
N TYR A 221 -12.61 17.01 3.89
CA TYR A 221 -11.55 17.09 2.91
C TYR A 221 -11.67 16.02 1.86
N VAL A 222 -11.34 16.39 0.64
CA VAL A 222 -11.16 15.48 -0.48
C VAL A 222 -9.78 15.64 -1.08
N LEU A 223 -9.24 14.54 -1.61
CA LEU A 223 -8.00 14.51 -2.38
C LEU A 223 -8.34 14.02 -3.78
N PRO A 224 -8.28 14.89 -4.81
CA PRO A 224 -8.64 14.53 -6.17
C PRO A 224 -7.53 13.75 -6.85
N GLN A 225 -7.94 12.79 -7.68
CA GLN A 225 -7.01 12.10 -8.56
C GLN A 225 -6.38 13.08 -9.55
N MET A 226 -5.05 13.03 -9.65
CA MET A 226 -4.27 13.84 -10.58
C MET A 226 -4.08 13.10 -11.92
N ARG A 227 -3.79 11.81 -11.85
CA ARG A 227 -3.56 10.95 -13.03
C ARG A 227 -3.75 9.48 -12.70
N HIS A 228 -3.72 8.70 -13.77
CA HIS A 228 -3.74 7.25 -13.73
C HIS A 228 -2.63 6.70 -14.63
N TYR A 229 -1.90 5.74 -14.13
CA TYR A 229 -0.99 4.89 -14.89
C TYR A 229 -1.76 3.60 -15.20
N ASN A 230 -2.37 3.55 -16.38
CA ASN A 230 -3.29 2.50 -16.76
C ASN A 230 -2.55 1.28 -17.31
N TRP A 231 -2.93 0.08 -16.86
CA TRP A 231 -2.37 -1.16 -17.36
C TRP A 231 -2.75 -1.39 -18.83
N ILE A 232 -1.74 -1.55 -19.70
CA ILE A 232 -1.93 -1.71 -21.13
C ILE A 232 -1.22 -2.93 -21.74
N ALA A 233 -0.51 -3.71 -20.93
CA ALA A 233 0.21 -4.90 -21.43
C ALA A 233 -0.72 -6.02 -21.94
N GLY A 234 -2.03 -5.74 -21.96
CA GLY A 234 -3.05 -6.54 -22.59
C GLY A 234 -3.47 -7.78 -21.81
N ASP A 235 -4.40 -8.52 -22.40
CA ASP A 235 -4.96 -9.72 -21.80
C ASP A 235 -3.96 -10.88 -21.72
N ALA A 236 -2.84 -10.79 -22.44
CA ALA A 236 -1.84 -11.85 -22.50
C ALA A 236 -1.15 -12.09 -21.15
N SER A 237 -1.12 -11.08 -20.27
CA SER A 237 -0.49 -11.21 -18.95
C SER A 237 -1.23 -10.34 -17.93
N PRO A 238 -2.43 -10.73 -17.47
CA PRO A 238 -3.15 -9.95 -16.46
C PRO A 238 -2.28 -9.79 -15.22
N PHE A 239 -2.25 -8.57 -14.63
CA PHE A 239 -1.48 -8.26 -13.42
C PHE A 239 -2.40 -7.71 -12.33
N ARG A 240 -2.27 -8.21 -11.09
CA ARG A 240 -3.04 -7.76 -9.95
C ARG A 240 -2.24 -6.75 -9.13
N PHE A 241 -2.50 -5.47 -9.29
CA PHE A 241 -1.88 -4.40 -8.51
C PHE A 241 -2.43 -4.45 -7.08
N SER A 242 -1.80 -5.26 -6.21
CA SER A 242 -2.34 -5.54 -4.87
C SER A 242 -1.70 -4.70 -3.78
N TRP A 243 -0.41 -4.42 -3.86
CA TRP A 243 0.36 -3.63 -2.94
C TRP A 243 1.44 -2.81 -3.67
N ILE A 244 1.97 -1.77 -3.02
CA ILE A 244 2.97 -0.88 -3.59
C ILE A 244 3.87 -0.33 -2.49
N SER A 245 5.17 -0.24 -2.75
CA SER A 245 6.14 0.40 -1.86
C SER A 245 7.18 1.20 -2.64
N LEU A 246 7.88 2.09 -1.93
CA LEU A 246 8.97 2.88 -2.47
C LEU A 246 10.31 2.24 -2.09
N ASP A 247 11.21 2.09 -3.07
CA ASP A 247 12.61 1.74 -2.84
C ASP A 247 13.51 2.93 -3.17
N ARG A 248 14.11 3.50 -2.13
CA ARG A 248 15.06 4.61 -2.23
C ARG A 248 16.52 4.18 -2.24
N SER A 249 16.79 2.88 -2.21
CA SER A 249 18.14 2.35 -2.39
C SER A 249 18.50 2.16 -3.86
N ASP A 250 17.49 2.14 -4.73
CA ASP A 250 17.69 2.13 -6.18
C ASP A 250 18.12 3.52 -6.70
N SER A 251 18.73 3.57 -7.87
CA SER A 251 19.09 4.81 -8.56
C SER A 251 18.73 4.70 -10.05
N PRO A 252 17.66 5.39 -10.50
CA PRO A 252 16.76 6.26 -9.75
C PRO A 252 15.92 5.50 -8.70
N ASP A 253 15.26 6.25 -7.78
CA ASP A 253 14.24 5.69 -6.87
C ASP A 253 13.19 4.91 -7.66
N THR A 254 12.64 3.82 -7.09
CA THR A 254 11.63 3.00 -7.78
C THR A 254 10.36 2.81 -6.95
N LEU A 255 9.22 2.66 -7.64
CA LEU A 255 8.02 2.07 -7.07
C LEU A 255 8.00 0.57 -7.36
N MET A 256 7.97 -0.23 -6.31
CA MET A 256 7.78 -1.67 -6.40
C MET A 256 6.31 -2.01 -6.22
N VAL A 257 5.77 -2.84 -7.11
CA VAL A 257 4.38 -3.30 -7.09
C VAL A 257 4.36 -4.82 -7.18
N GLY A 258 3.42 -5.45 -6.51
CA GLY A 258 3.29 -6.89 -6.59
C GLY A 258 1.85 -7.39 -6.45
N GLU A 259 1.73 -8.68 -6.63
CA GLU A 259 0.46 -9.38 -6.74
C GLU A 259 0.10 -10.11 -5.45
N PHE A 260 -1.20 -10.09 -5.11
CA PHE A 260 -1.80 -11.05 -4.20
C PHE A 260 -2.42 -12.19 -5.00
N VAL A 261 -1.93 -13.38 -4.77
CA VAL A 261 -2.53 -14.63 -5.27
C VAL A 261 -2.75 -15.54 -4.06
N ARG A 262 -3.98 -16.02 -3.88
CA ARG A 262 -4.30 -16.87 -2.74
C ARG A 262 -3.58 -18.21 -2.86
N ASP A 263 -3.15 -18.77 -1.73
CA ASP A 263 -2.61 -20.11 -1.70
C ASP A 263 -3.60 -21.14 -2.27
N GLY A 264 -3.16 -21.95 -3.23
CA GLY A 264 -4.00 -22.87 -3.97
C GLY A 264 -4.84 -22.24 -5.09
N GLU A 265 -4.83 -20.92 -5.26
CA GLU A 265 -5.45 -20.24 -6.41
C GLU A 265 -4.51 -20.36 -7.61
N THR A 266 -5.06 -20.70 -8.78
CA THR A 266 -4.38 -20.56 -10.06
C THR A 266 -4.79 -19.26 -10.69
N PHE A 267 -3.85 -18.31 -10.82
CA PHE A 267 -4.05 -17.12 -11.62
C PHE A 267 -3.69 -17.46 -13.06
N GLU A 268 -4.59 -17.21 -13.98
CA GLU A 268 -4.47 -17.64 -15.37
C GLU A 268 -4.58 -16.47 -16.34
N ASP A 269 -3.84 -16.59 -17.45
CA ASP A 269 -4.05 -15.72 -18.61
C ASP A 269 -5.37 -16.10 -19.35
N PRO A 270 -5.79 -15.35 -20.38
CA PRO A 270 -6.98 -15.68 -21.16
C PRO A 270 -6.93 -17.06 -21.84
N ASN A 271 -5.75 -17.60 -22.09
CA ASN A 271 -5.55 -18.92 -22.69
C ASN A 271 -5.57 -20.04 -21.65
N LYS A 272 -5.91 -19.73 -20.40
CA LYS A 272 -5.88 -20.67 -19.26
C LYS A 272 -4.49 -21.19 -18.92
N THR A 273 -3.45 -20.41 -19.24
CA THR A 273 -2.08 -20.69 -18.83
C THR A 273 -1.84 -20.10 -17.45
N PRO A 274 -1.37 -20.90 -16.47
CA PRO A 274 -0.99 -20.35 -15.17
C PRO A 274 0.10 -19.29 -15.29
N VAL A 275 -0.14 -18.11 -14.70
CA VAL A 275 0.86 -17.06 -14.61
C VAL A 275 1.50 -17.06 -13.23
N PRO A 276 2.81 -16.77 -13.13
CA PRO A 276 3.50 -16.71 -11.85
C PRO A 276 3.08 -15.50 -11.02
N ILE A 277 3.37 -15.53 -9.72
CA ILE A 277 3.26 -14.37 -8.84
C ILE A 277 4.45 -13.45 -9.13
N ARG A 278 4.18 -12.20 -9.48
CA ARG A 278 5.18 -11.28 -10.03
C ARG A 278 5.30 -10.02 -9.19
N TYR A 279 6.54 -9.57 -9.09
CA TYR A 279 6.88 -8.25 -8.55
C TYR A 279 7.56 -7.44 -9.65
N VAL A 280 7.24 -6.17 -9.74
CA VAL A 280 7.78 -5.27 -10.75
C VAL A 280 8.22 -3.96 -10.12
N LYS A 281 9.25 -3.31 -10.68
CA LYS A 281 9.69 -1.97 -10.28
C LYS A 281 9.58 -1.02 -11.46
N TYR A 282 9.08 0.18 -11.20
CA TYR A 282 9.03 1.29 -12.14
C TYR A 282 9.93 2.42 -11.64
N ASN A 283 10.76 2.95 -12.50
CA ASN A 283 11.62 4.08 -12.18
C ASN A 283 10.79 5.34 -11.95
N LEU A 284 11.22 6.13 -10.97
CA LEU A 284 10.66 7.43 -10.64
C LEU A 284 11.57 8.56 -11.15
N ASP A 285 10.97 9.64 -11.56
CA ASP A 285 11.65 10.90 -11.84
C ASP A 285 11.65 11.77 -10.58
N ALA A 286 12.84 12.12 -10.11
CA ALA A 286 13.02 12.84 -8.85
C ALA A 286 12.56 14.30 -8.91
N ASP A 287 12.48 14.92 -10.08
CA ASP A 287 12.08 16.31 -10.26
C ASP A 287 10.56 16.43 -10.39
N THR A 288 9.95 15.60 -11.22
CA THR A 288 8.52 15.63 -11.51
C THR A 288 7.69 14.81 -10.54
N ARG A 289 8.33 13.90 -9.78
CA ARG A 289 7.66 12.93 -8.87
C ARG A 289 6.74 11.95 -9.60
N ARG A 290 6.96 11.74 -10.91
CA ARG A 290 6.20 10.85 -11.78
C ARG A 290 6.95 9.54 -12.02
N LEU A 291 6.26 8.54 -12.54
CA LEU A 291 6.96 7.42 -13.18
C LEU A 291 7.72 7.95 -14.39
N GLN A 292 8.92 7.42 -14.63
CA GLN A 292 9.64 7.69 -15.88
C GLN A 292 8.88 7.05 -17.04
N THR A 293 8.59 7.85 -18.05
CA THR A 293 7.87 7.40 -19.25
C THR A 293 8.67 7.70 -20.52
N ASN A 294 8.46 6.90 -21.54
CA ASN A 294 8.83 7.22 -22.91
C ASN A 294 7.53 7.32 -23.72
N ASP A 295 7.27 8.49 -24.32
CA ASP A 295 6.02 8.79 -25.04
C ASP A 295 4.75 8.45 -24.21
N GLY A 296 4.76 8.76 -22.92
CA GLY A 296 3.65 8.50 -21.99
C GLY A 296 3.54 7.05 -21.51
N ILE A 297 4.45 6.17 -21.87
CA ILE A 297 4.47 4.76 -21.46
C ILE A 297 5.57 4.52 -20.43
N ALA A 298 5.18 4.12 -19.22
CA ALA A 298 6.09 3.61 -18.21
C ALA A 298 6.30 2.11 -18.42
N THR A 299 7.56 1.70 -18.50
CA THR A 299 7.96 0.30 -18.63
C THR A 299 8.69 -0.12 -17.37
N ALA A 300 8.39 -1.33 -16.86
CA ALA A 300 9.09 -1.82 -15.68
C ALA A 300 10.59 -1.94 -15.94
N SER A 301 11.38 -1.40 -15.02
CA SER A 301 12.86 -1.49 -15.05
C SER A 301 13.36 -2.81 -14.49
N TRP A 302 12.56 -3.49 -13.69
CA TRP A 302 12.82 -4.80 -13.11
C TRP A 302 11.50 -5.56 -12.97
N ALA A 303 11.53 -6.85 -13.29
CA ALA A 303 10.40 -7.75 -13.12
C ALA A 303 10.89 -9.13 -12.70
N TYR A 304 10.24 -9.73 -11.72
CA TYR A 304 10.69 -10.98 -11.12
C TYR A 304 9.52 -11.87 -10.69
N CYS A 305 9.70 -13.18 -10.87
CA CYS A 305 8.79 -14.17 -10.33
C CYS A 305 9.20 -14.54 -8.90
N VAL A 306 8.38 -14.21 -7.92
CA VAL A 306 8.69 -14.43 -6.50
C VAL A 306 8.00 -15.66 -5.92
N ASN A 307 6.86 -16.05 -6.43
CA ASN A 307 6.15 -17.28 -6.11
C ASN A 307 5.88 -17.53 -4.60
N ILE A 308 5.61 -16.47 -3.84
CA ILE A 308 5.12 -16.55 -2.47
C ILE A 308 3.63 -16.16 -2.50
N PRO A 309 2.70 -17.09 -2.18
CA PRO A 309 1.26 -16.76 -2.16
C PRO A 309 0.87 -15.94 -0.94
N ASN A 310 -0.33 -15.35 -0.99
CA ASN A 310 -0.93 -14.54 0.09
C ASN A 310 -0.11 -13.31 0.52
N VAL A 311 0.76 -12.79 -0.35
CA VAL A 311 1.53 -11.57 -0.04
C VAL A 311 0.62 -10.36 -0.09
N GLN A 312 0.61 -9.60 0.99
CA GLN A 312 -0.17 -8.38 1.15
C GLN A 312 0.68 -7.11 1.08
N GLY A 313 1.99 -7.25 1.18
CA GLY A 313 2.92 -6.14 1.07
C GLY A 313 4.36 -6.60 1.02
N ALA A 314 5.23 -5.81 0.41
CA ALA A 314 6.66 -5.99 0.49
C ALA A 314 7.38 -4.65 0.40
N VAL A 315 8.53 -4.55 1.04
CA VAL A 315 9.46 -3.43 0.89
C VAL A 315 10.82 -3.97 0.47
N SER A 316 11.52 -3.23 -0.36
CA SER A 316 12.91 -3.51 -0.69
C SER A 316 13.80 -2.35 -0.24
N TYR A 317 14.99 -2.71 0.24
CA TYR A 317 16.02 -1.77 0.61
C TYR A 317 17.38 -2.47 0.53
N ASP A 318 18.32 -1.86 -0.17
CA ASP A 318 19.69 -2.37 -0.35
C ASP A 318 19.70 -3.83 -0.86
N SER A 319 18.93 -4.08 -1.93
CA SER A 319 18.78 -5.39 -2.59
C SER A 319 18.17 -6.49 -1.69
N LYS A 320 17.63 -6.13 -0.54
CA LYS A 320 16.97 -7.03 0.38
C LYS A 320 15.47 -6.75 0.44
N PHE A 321 14.67 -7.79 0.29
CA PHE A 321 13.22 -7.73 0.29
C PHE A 321 12.68 -8.26 1.60
N TYR A 322 11.77 -7.50 2.23
CA TYR A 322 10.99 -7.89 3.40
C TYR A 322 9.54 -8.04 2.96
N ILE A 323 9.01 -9.26 3.01
CA ILE A 323 7.75 -9.62 2.39
C ILE A 323 6.76 -10.06 3.47
N SER A 324 5.59 -9.44 3.49
CA SER A 324 4.49 -9.67 4.42
C SER A 324 3.48 -10.64 3.81
N ARG A 325 3.38 -11.85 4.38
CA ARG A 325 2.35 -12.82 4.03
C ARG A 325 1.24 -12.83 5.07
N SER A 326 0.00 -12.66 4.65
CA SER A 326 -1.16 -12.82 5.53
C SER A 326 -1.69 -14.25 5.46
N THR A 327 -1.95 -14.86 6.61
CA THR A 327 -2.49 -16.22 6.69
C THR A 327 -3.96 -16.26 7.12
N GLY A 328 -4.58 -15.10 7.30
CA GLY A 328 -5.99 -14.92 7.63
C GLY A 328 -6.25 -14.47 9.06
N ARG A 329 -7.48 -14.69 9.54
CA ARG A 329 -7.97 -14.27 10.87
C ARG A 329 -7.31 -15.05 12.02
N ALA A 330 -7.28 -14.41 13.20
CA ALA A 330 -6.88 -15.07 14.44
C ALA A 330 -7.57 -16.45 14.62
N PRO A 331 -6.88 -17.46 15.15
CA PRO A 331 -5.55 -17.40 15.80
C PRO A 331 -4.34 -17.47 14.83
N LYS A 332 -4.57 -17.39 13.52
CA LYS A 332 -3.50 -17.38 12.53
C LYS A 332 -2.72 -16.07 12.62
N LYS A 333 -1.44 -16.13 12.32
CA LYS A 333 -0.53 -14.98 12.29
C LYS A 333 0.04 -14.84 10.89
N GLY A 334 0.50 -13.64 10.54
CA GLY A 334 1.22 -13.42 9.28
C GLY A 334 2.69 -13.82 9.40
N ASP A 335 3.33 -14.07 8.27
CA ASP A 335 4.72 -14.46 8.19
C ASP A 335 5.56 -13.38 7.49
N LEU A 336 6.82 -13.27 7.92
CA LEU A 336 7.82 -12.42 7.28
C LEU A 336 8.75 -13.30 6.45
N PHE A 337 8.94 -12.95 5.17
CA PHE A 337 10.04 -13.50 4.38
C PHE A 337 11.09 -12.43 4.18
N ILE A 338 12.36 -12.83 4.33
CA ILE A 338 13.52 -12.02 3.96
C ILE A 338 14.16 -12.69 2.76
N TRP A 339 14.24 -11.96 1.66
CA TRP A 339 14.70 -12.50 0.39
C TRP A 339 15.71 -11.57 -0.28
N GLU A 340 16.64 -12.14 -1.00
CA GLU A 340 17.55 -11.47 -1.91
C GLU A 340 17.48 -12.19 -3.27
N GLU A 341 17.61 -11.45 -4.36
CA GLU A 341 17.55 -11.99 -5.70
C GLU A 341 18.58 -13.13 -5.89
N GLY A 342 18.14 -14.23 -6.50
CA GLY A 342 18.96 -15.42 -6.70
C GLY A 342 19.20 -16.28 -5.47
N LYS A 343 18.63 -15.94 -4.31
CA LYS A 343 18.73 -16.72 -3.08
C LYS A 343 17.36 -17.31 -2.68
N THR A 344 17.40 -18.31 -1.82
CA THR A 344 16.18 -18.82 -1.18
C THR A 344 15.76 -17.85 -0.07
N ALA A 345 14.47 -17.53 -0.02
CA ALA A 345 13.92 -16.68 1.04
C ALA A 345 13.98 -17.37 2.41
N THR A 346 14.31 -16.61 3.45
CA THR A 346 14.19 -17.07 4.84
C THR A 346 12.80 -16.73 5.35
N GLU A 347 12.06 -17.72 5.85
CA GLU A 347 10.73 -17.56 6.43
C GLU A 347 10.79 -17.43 7.94
N HIS A 348 10.11 -16.41 8.48
CA HIS A 348 9.86 -16.21 9.91
C HIS A 348 8.36 -16.36 10.17
N THR A 349 7.96 -17.59 10.51
CA THR A 349 6.56 -17.96 10.73
C THR A 349 5.96 -17.23 11.94
N GLY A 350 4.76 -16.68 11.78
CA GLY A 350 4.01 -16.04 12.86
C GLY A 350 4.59 -14.69 13.32
N TRP A 351 5.35 -14.02 12.46
CA TRP A 351 5.99 -12.72 12.74
C TRP A 351 4.98 -11.59 12.93
N PHE A 352 3.99 -11.49 12.02
CA PHE A 352 2.97 -10.44 12.06
C PHE A 352 1.71 -10.87 12.79
N SER A 353 0.97 -9.88 13.29
CA SER A 353 -0.41 -10.10 13.77
C SER A 353 -1.33 -10.53 12.62
N ALA A 354 -2.47 -11.14 12.96
CA ALA A 354 -3.46 -11.57 11.99
C ALA A 354 -3.98 -10.40 11.13
N GLY A 355 -4.16 -10.63 9.82
CA GLY A 355 -4.68 -9.63 8.89
C GLY A 355 -3.71 -8.50 8.56
N ASN A 356 -2.41 -8.78 8.63
CA ASN A 356 -1.38 -7.86 8.17
C ASN A 356 -1.53 -7.61 6.66
N GLU A 357 -1.35 -6.34 6.28
CA GLU A 357 -1.54 -5.82 4.92
C GLU A 357 -0.24 -5.21 4.38
N ASP A 358 -0.35 -4.18 3.55
CA ASP A 358 0.74 -3.45 2.90
C ASP A 358 1.88 -3.03 3.83
N MET A 359 3.03 -2.71 3.25
CA MET A 359 4.24 -2.33 3.99
C MET A 359 4.88 -1.05 3.44
N SER A 360 5.46 -0.26 4.37
CA SER A 360 6.31 0.89 4.06
C SER A 360 7.59 0.82 4.90
N TYR A 361 8.72 1.29 4.37
CA TYR A 361 10.01 1.28 5.06
C TYR A 361 10.49 2.70 5.39
N ASN A 362 10.75 2.97 6.65
CA ASN A 362 11.36 4.21 7.11
C ASN A 362 12.87 4.04 7.25
N LEU A 363 13.62 4.53 6.28
CA LEU A 363 15.08 4.40 6.24
C LEU A 363 15.79 5.17 7.37
N VAL A 364 15.16 6.24 7.91
CA VAL A 364 15.74 7.06 8.99
C VAL A 364 15.62 6.35 10.34
N ARG A 365 14.46 5.75 10.62
CA ARG A 365 14.20 5.01 11.85
C ARG A 365 14.62 3.55 11.79
N LYS A 366 14.92 3.03 10.58
CA LYS A 366 15.16 1.61 10.31
C LYS A 366 13.98 0.76 10.82
N GLU A 367 12.80 1.15 10.39
CA GLU A 367 11.54 0.51 10.75
C GLU A 367 10.74 0.22 9.47
N TYR A 368 10.06 -0.91 9.45
CA TYR A 368 8.98 -1.11 8.51
C TYR A 368 7.64 -1.08 9.22
N TYR A 369 6.64 -0.60 8.50
CA TYR A 369 5.27 -0.41 8.99
C TYR A 369 4.33 -1.34 8.25
N THR A 370 3.29 -1.80 8.94
CA THR A 370 2.15 -2.48 8.35
C THR A 370 0.88 -2.13 9.12
N VAL A 371 -0.27 -2.42 8.56
CA VAL A 371 -1.57 -2.30 9.21
C VAL A 371 -2.26 -3.64 9.28
N THR A 372 -3.26 -3.78 10.17
CA THR A 372 -4.11 -4.97 10.23
C THR A 372 -5.55 -4.61 9.89
N GLU A 373 -6.24 -5.49 9.13
CA GLU A 373 -7.55 -5.19 8.54
C GLU A 373 -8.76 -5.58 9.39
N TYR A 374 -8.64 -6.58 10.27
CA TYR A 374 -9.79 -7.19 10.93
C TYR A 374 -10.38 -6.31 12.02
N ASP A 375 -11.69 -6.12 11.99
CA ASP A 375 -12.46 -5.37 12.98
C ASP A 375 -12.18 -5.82 14.42
N GLN A 376 -12.09 -4.87 15.33
CA GLN A 376 -11.70 -4.99 16.75
C GLN A 376 -10.21 -5.32 16.99
N ASP A 377 -9.44 -5.59 15.94
CA ASP A 377 -8.02 -5.92 15.99
C ASP A 377 -7.20 -5.07 14.99
N ARG A 378 -7.69 -3.89 14.65
CA ARG A 378 -7.03 -2.98 13.72
C ARG A 378 -5.93 -2.17 14.38
N HIS A 379 -4.72 -2.33 13.86
CA HIS A 379 -3.53 -1.68 14.37
C HIS A 379 -2.68 -1.08 13.25
N ILE A 380 -1.89 -0.09 13.61
CA ILE A 380 -0.67 0.30 12.91
C ILE A 380 0.48 -0.28 13.70
N LEU A 381 1.34 -1.03 13.05
CA LEU A 381 2.46 -1.75 13.66
C LEU A 381 3.77 -1.26 13.07
N ALA A 382 4.76 -1.00 13.94
CA ALA A 382 6.12 -0.68 13.54
C ALA A 382 7.07 -1.77 14.03
N TYR A 383 7.92 -2.26 13.15
CA TYR A 383 8.93 -3.29 13.45
C TYR A 383 10.32 -2.74 13.16
N LYS A 384 11.33 -3.12 13.96
CA LYS A 384 12.74 -2.85 13.67
C LYS A 384 13.28 -3.83 12.63
N VAL A 385 14.18 -3.33 11.77
CA VAL A 385 14.96 -4.15 10.82
C VAL A 385 16.21 -4.69 11.49
#